data_c9d0f07fbaa9f82c8a11dbc3d8d04e8e
#
_entry.id   c9d0f07fbaa9f82c8a11dbc3d8d04e8e
#
_cell.length_a   1.000
_cell.length_b   1.000
_cell.length_c   1.000
_cell.angle_alpha   90.00
_cell.angle_beta   90.00
_cell.angle_gamma   90.00
#
_symmetry.space_group_name_H-M   'P 1'
#
loop_
_entity.id
_entity.type
_entity.pdbx_description
1 polymer ?
#
loop_
_entity_poly.entity_id
_entity_poly.type
_entity_poly.pdbx_seq_one_letter_code
_entity_poly.pdbx_strand_id
1 'polypeptide(L)'
;MGGSTTGAELRGGGDGSRSLARGTAPSHADSANNRTAGSANARLIVMSHLWKRPRMSSSHEPTPAHKPAAKLRLDQVLVERGLVESRARAQSLILAGLVYLGEVKMTKAGAAVAVDAAISVRGRDHPWVSRGGIKLAHALAHFGLDPAGAVAMDIGSSTGGFTDVLLTHGAVHVFAVDSGTNQLAWKLRNDPRVTVLEQTSARILTERHIDRPATWVVCDASFIGLRKVLEVPLALATRPTRLVALIKPQFEVGRGEVGKGGVVRDPALHKRVCDDARNWLTDEGWHVDGIVESPITGPEGNVEFLIAAVRE
;
A
#
# COMPACT_ATOMS: atom_id res chain seq x y z
N MET A 1 69.11 -16.72 -1.96
CA MET A 1 69.24 -17.45 -0.72
C MET A 1 67.82 -17.49 -0.13
N GLY A 2 66.99 -18.45 -0.24
CA GLY A 2 67.18 -19.85 0.01
C GLY A 2 66.37 -20.23 1.20
N GLY A 3 65.47 -21.21 1.02
CA GLY A 3 64.93 -22.13 1.93
C GLY A 3 63.38 -22.02 2.07
N SER A 4 62.45 -22.72 1.45
CA SER A 4 62.12 -24.14 1.27
C SER A 4 62.13 -24.96 2.57
N THR A 5 60.97 -25.54 2.88
CA THR A 5 60.64 -26.93 3.24
C THR A 5 59.27 -26.99 3.92
N THR A 6 58.35 -27.70 3.23
CA THR A 6 57.83 -29.08 3.49
C THR A 6 57.17 -29.24 4.86
N GLY A 7 55.98 -29.67 5.03
CA GLY A 7 55.16 -30.73 4.51
C GLY A 7 54.63 -31.53 5.68
N ALA A 8 53.42 -32.01 5.63
CA ALA A 8 53.02 -33.34 6.11
C ALA A 8 51.49 -33.46 6.20
N GLU A 9 51.00 -34.39 5.41
CA GLU A 9 49.72 -35.11 5.57
C GLU A 9 49.66 -35.88 6.90
N LEU A 10 48.42 -36.17 7.32
CA LEU A 10 47.96 -37.48 7.81
C LEU A 10 46.42 -37.40 8.01
N ARG A 11 45.74 -38.11 7.31
CA ARG A 11 44.77 -39.20 7.23
C ARG A 11 44.24 -39.71 8.55
N GLY A 12 42.93 -40.05 8.51
CA GLY A 12 42.15 -40.95 9.37
C GLY A 12 40.74 -40.42 9.53
N GLY A 13 39.68 -40.98 9.05
CA GLY A 13 39.30 -42.38 8.88
C GLY A 13 38.40 -42.83 9.99
N GLY A 14 37.13 -43.13 9.71
CA GLY A 14 36.17 -43.76 10.63
C GLY A 14 34.73 -43.25 10.37
N ASP A 15 34.04 -43.82 9.55
CA ASP A 15 33.06 -44.90 9.40
C ASP A 15 32.27 -45.24 10.69
N GLY A 16 30.96 -45.22 10.59
CA GLY A 16 30.05 -45.58 11.67
C GLY A 16 28.56 -45.43 11.32
N SER A 17 28.11 -46.36 10.54
CA SER A 17 26.75 -46.66 10.12
C SER A 17 25.71 -46.93 11.23
N ARG A 18 24.44 -46.88 10.77
CA ARG A 18 23.18 -47.47 11.29
C ARG A 18 22.47 -46.66 12.40
N SER A 19 21.16 -46.49 12.35
CA SER A 19 20.09 -47.48 12.18
C SER A 19 18.75 -46.80 11.97
N LEU A 20 17.95 -47.45 11.16
CA LEU A 20 16.53 -47.24 10.92
C LEU A 20 15.67 -47.41 12.18
N ALA A 21 14.62 -46.60 12.30
CA ALA A 21 13.39 -47.03 12.97
C ALA A 21 12.18 -46.40 12.29
N ARG A 22 11.42 -47.26 11.62
CA ARG A 22 10.04 -47.07 11.14
C ARG A 22 9.08 -47.21 12.36
N GLY A 23 8.00 -46.48 12.33
CA GLY A 23 6.83 -46.68 13.18
C GLY A 23 5.71 -45.83 12.62
N THR A 24 4.98 -46.33 11.67
CA THR A 24 3.64 -46.93 11.62
C THR A 24 2.55 -46.08 12.30
N ALA A 25 1.67 -45.61 11.44
CA ALA A 25 0.32 -45.14 11.77
C ALA A 25 -0.56 -46.34 12.25
N PRO A 26 -1.69 -46.04 12.86
CA PRO A 26 -2.90 -46.75 12.47
C PRO A 26 -4.06 -45.86 12.09
N SER A 27 -4.74 -46.33 11.08
CA SER A 27 -6.04 -46.00 10.56
C SER A 27 -7.14 -46.76 11.32
N HIS A 28 -8.35 -46.39 10.99
CA HIS A 28 -9.68 -47.01 11.18
C HIS A 28 -10.54 -46.33 12.23
N ALA A 29 -11.61 -45.69 11.87
CA ALA A 29 -12.81 -46.14 11.14
C ALA A 29 -13.90 -46.70 12.07
N ASP A 30 -15.07 -46.27 11.75
CA ASP A 30 -16.39 -46.87 11.96
C ASP A 30 -17.15 -46.53 13.27
N SER A 31 -18.23 -45.95 13.14
CA SER A 31 -19.50 -46.49 12.65
C SER A 31 -20.63 -46.29 13.68
N ALA A 32 -21.74 -45.90 13.16
CA ALA A 32 -23.10 -46.32 13.43
C ALA A 32 -23.96 -45.63 14.50
N ASN A 33 -24.88 -44.85 14.01
CA ASN A 33 -26.33 -45.15 14.04
C ASN A 33 -26.93 -45.54 15.38
N ASN A 34 -27.80 -44.69 15.93
CA ASN A 34 -29.10 -45.26 16.37
C ASN A 34 -30.22 -44.21 16.36
N ARG A 35 -31.27 -44.57 15.63
CA ARG A 35 -32.60 -43.98 15.66
C ARG A 35 -33.31 -44.53 16.91
N THR A 36 -34.09 -43.68 17.57
CA THR A 36 -35.41 -44.18 18.10
C THR A 36 -36.38 -43.02 18.20
N ALA A 37 -37.50 -43.24 17.59
CA ALA A 37 -38.72 -42.46 17.68
C ALA A 37 -39.38 -42.71 19.03
N GLY A 38 -40.03 -41.68 19.54
CA GLY A 38 -40.92 -41.79 20.71
C GLY A 38 -41.97 -40.71 20.69
N SER A 39 -43.10 -41.06 20.10
CA SER A 39 -44.35 -40.28 20.17
C SER A 39 -44.97 -40.41 21.57
N ALA A 40 -45.40 -39.29 22.13
CA ALA A 40 -46.44 -39.32 23.17
C ALA A 40 -47.29 -38.06 23.09
N ASN A 41 -48.51 -38.27 22.66
CA ASN A 41 -49.68 -37.41 22.84
C ASN A 41 -49.96 -37.16 24.33
N ALA A 42 -50.19 -35.91 24.72
CA ALA A 42 -50.92 -35.58 25.90
C ALA A 42 -51.65 -34.22 25.79
N ARG A 43 -52.88 -34.28 25.44
CA ARG A 43 -54.09 -33.60 25.99
C ARG A 43 -53.96 -32.12 26.37
N LEU A 44 -54.75 -31.39 25.61
CA LEU A 44 -55.35 -30.09 25.87
C LEU A 44 -55.98 -30.02 27.29
N ILE A 45 -55.55 -29.07 28.12
CA ILE A 45 -56.37 -28.56 29.25
C ILE A 45 -56.47 -27.05 29.05
N VAL A 46 -57.68 -26.63 28.70
CA VAL A 46 -58.10 -25.22 28.66
C VAL A 46 -58.31 -24.78 30.11
N MET A 47 -57.48 -23.86 30.57
CA MET A 47 -57.84 -23.06 31.78
C MET A 47 -57.80 -21.58 31.39
N SER A 48 -59.01 -21.03 31.27
CA SER A 48 -59.26 -19.61 31.16
C SER A 48 -58.90 -18.91 32.46
N HIS A 49 -57.83 -18.12 32.45
CA HIS A 49 -57.61 -17.11 33.50
C HIS A 49 -57.51 -15.76 32.85
N LEU A 50 -58.46 -14.88 33.19
CA LEU A 50 -58.44 -13.46 32.87
C LEU A 50 -57.17 -12.81 33.35
N TRP A 51 -56.29 -12.46 32.41
CA TRP A 51 -55.20 -11.54 32.68
C TRP A 51 -55.52 -10.17 32.08
N LYS A 52 -55.78 -9.21 32.99
CA LYS A 52 -55.83 -7.78 32.67
C LYS A 52 -54.52 -7.38 32.06
N ARG A 53 -54.53 -6.99 30.81
CA ARG A 53 -53.37 -6.37 30.15
C ARG A 53 -53.05 -5.02 30.79
N PRO A 54 -51.84 -4.76 31.29
CA PRO A 54 -51.45 -3.40 31.63
C PRO A 54 -51.38 -2.58 30.33
N ARG A 55 -51.96 -1.38 30.35
CA ARG A 55 -51.78 -0.38 29.28
C ARG A 55 -50.30 -0.01 29.24
N MET A 56 -49.58 -0.51 28.23
CA MET A 56 -48.28 0.05 27.88
C MET A 56 -48.53 1.39 27.20
N SER A 57 -48.21 2.47 27.91
CA SER A 57 -48.07 3.80 27.33
C SER A 57 -46.91 3.73 26.33
N SER A 58 -47.20 3.81 25.05
CA SER A 58 -46.23 3.97 23.99
C SER A 58 -45.69 5.39 24.07
N SER A 59 -44.64 5.59 24.87
CA SER A 59 -43.77 6.74 24.69
C SER A 59 -42.93 6.47 23.44
N HIS A 60 -43.42 6.88 22.28
CA HIS A 60 -42.61 7.03 21.08
C HIS A 60 -41.70 8.20 21.35
N GLU A 61 -40.46 7.93 21.78
CA GLU A 61 -39.38 8.90 21.60
C GLU A 61 -39.20 9.10 20.11
N PRO A 62 -39.24 10.34 19.62
CA PRO A 62 -38.96 10.61 18.21
C PRO A 62 -37.48 10.26 17.96
N THR A 63 -37.25 9.26 17.13
CA THR A 63 -35.92 9.00 16.53
C THR A 63 -35.36 10.32 16.01
N PRO A 64 -34.14 10.74 16.40
CA PRO A 64 -33.60 12.00 15.95
C PRO A 64 -33.56 12.04 14.42
N ALA A 65 -34.23 13.00 13.84
CA ALA A 65 -34.26 13.21 12.40
C ALA A 65 -32.83 13.36 11.89
N HIS A 66 -32.36 12.37 11.15
CA HIS A 66 -31.06 12.41 10.49
C HIS A 66 -31.07 13.61 9.55
N LYS A 67 -30.23 14.63 9.84
CA LYS A 67 -30.04 15.75 8.91
C LYS A 67 -29.62 15.17 7.57
N PRO A 68 -30.23 15.54 6.46
CA PRO A 68 -29.84 15.02 5.15
C PRO A 68 -28.37 15.34 4.92
N ALA A 69 -27.56 14.31 4.64
CA ALA A 69 -26.15 14.47 4.34
C ALA A 69 -25.98 15.47 3.17
N ALA A 70 -24.99 16.33 3.26
CA ALA A 70 -24.67 17.27 2.18
C ALA A 70 -24.51 16.51 0.88
N LYS A 71 -25.08 17.06 -0.22
CA LYS A 71 -24.95 16.46 -1.56
C LYS A 71 -23.86 17.18 -2.32
N LEU A 72 -22.95 16.43 -2.91
CA LEU A 72 -21.92 16.92 -3.83
C LEU A 72 -22.01 16.20 -5.17
N ARG A 73 -21.31 16.74 -6.16
CA ARG A 73 -21.17 16.07 -7.46
C ARG A 73 -20.42 14.75 -7.29
N LEU A 74 -20.86 13.72 -8.01
CA LEU A 74 -20.25 12.39 -7.94
C LEU A 74 -18.76 12.40 -8.27
N ASP A 75 -18.31 13.17 -9.27
CA ASP A 75 -16.89 13.32 -9.62
C ASP A 75 -16.07 13.98 -8.50
N GLN A 76 -16.66 14.86 -7.71
CA GLN A 76 -16.02 15.46 -6.53
C GLN A 76 -15.95 14.47 -5.37
N VAL A 77 -17.07 13.80 -5.04
CA VAL A 77 -17.12 12.83 -3.94
C VAL A 77 -16.11 11.72 -4.15
N LEU A 78 -15.92 11.25 -5.39
CA LEU A 78 -14.91 10.22 -5.70
C LEU A 78 -13.50 10.68 -5.37
N VAL A 79 -13.16 11.94 -5.63
CA VAL A 79 -11.85 12.51 -5.31
C VAL A 79 -11.71 12.77 -3.81
N GLU A 80 -12.69 13.45 -3.19
CA GLU A 80 -12.66 13.78 -1.75
C GLU A 80 -12.57 12.54 -0.86
N ARG A 81 -13.18 11.41 -1.28
CA ARG A 81 -13.08 10.14 -0.58
C ARG A 81 -11.84 9.32 -0.96
N GLY A 82 -10.95 9.85 -1.79
CA GLY A 82 -9.75 9.16 -2.25
C GLY A 82 -10.03 7.88 -3.05
N LEU A 83 -11.23 7.78 -3.65
CA LEU A 83 -11.58 6.65 -4.52
C LEU A 83 -10.91 6.75 -5.89
N VAL A 84 -10.50 7.95 -6.26
CA VAL A 84 -9.72 8.25 -7.49
C VAL A 84 -8.79 9.44 -7.23
N GLU A 85 -7.71 9.53 -8.01
CA GLU A 85 -6.65 10.53 -7.85
C GLU A 85 -7.01 11.92 -8.43
N SER A 86 -8.00 12.01 -9.33
CA SER A 86 -8.37 13.26 -9.96
C SER A 86 -9.80 13.27 -10.48
N ARG A 87 -10.39 14.48 -10.70
CA ARG A 87 -11.71 14.63 -11.29
C ARG A 87 -11.77 14.10 -12.73
N ALA A 88 -10.68 14.26 -13.50
CA ALA A 88 -10.59 13.71 -14.85
C ALA A 88 -10.70 12.18 -14.84
N ARG A 89 -9.99 11.53 -13.89
CA ARG A 89 -10.07 10.09 -13.70
C ARG A 89 -11.46 9.65 -13.21
N ALA A 90 -12.07 10.39 -12.28
CA ALA A 90 -13.45 10.16 -11.86
C ALA A 90 -14.42 10.13 -13.03
N GLN A 91 -14.35 11.16 -13.89
CA GLN A 91 -15.20 11.28 -15.08
C GLN A 91 -14.98 10.12 -16.05
N SER A 92 -13.73 9.74 -16.29
CA SER A 92 -13.38 8.60 -17.14
C SER A 92 -13.99 7.28 -16.62
N LEU A 93 -13.88 7.01 -15.32
CA LEU A 93 -14.44 5.80 -14.71
C LEU A 93 -15.98 5.79 -14.71
N ILE A 94 -16.59 6.96 -14.50
CA ILE A 94 -18.06 7.11 -14.58
C ILE A 94 -18.53 6.84 -16.00
N LEU A 95 -17.87 7.42 -17.01
CA LEU A 95 -18.19 7.20 -18.43
C LEU A 95 -17.99 5.73 -18.84
N ALA A 96 -16.93 5.08 -18.33
CA ALA A 96 -16.69 3.65 -18.52
C ALA A 96 -17.71 2.77 -17.79
N GLY A 97 -18.59 3.37 -16.96
CA GLY A 97 -19.62 2.66 -16.22
C GLY A 97 -19.08 1.75 -15.12
N LEU A 98 -17.93 2.11 -14.54
CA LEU A 98 -17.28 1.38 -13.46
C LEU A 98 -17.65 1.91 -12.07
N VAL A 99 -18.40 3.01 -11.98
CA VAL A 99 -18.84 3.64 -10.72
C VAL A 99 -20.27 3.23 -10.42
N TYR A 100 -20.51 2.80 -9.18
CA TYR A 100 -21.81 2.35 -8.70
C TYR A 100 -22.19 3.06 -7.40
N LEU A 101 -23.50 3.36 -7.26
CA LEU A 101 -24.15 3.80 -6.04
C LEU A 101 -25.00 2.63 -5.51
N GLY A 102 -24.49 1.91 -4.52
CA GLY A 102 -25.00 0.59 -4.20
C GLY A 102 -24.88 -0.35 -5.41
N GLU A 103 -26.01 -0.85 -5.93
CA GLU A 103 -26.04 -1.67 -7.13
C GLU A 103 -26.35 -0.86 -8.42
N VAL A 104 -26.62 0.45 -8.29
CA VAL A 104 -26.99 1.29 -9.42
C VAL A 104 -25.74 1.84 -10.12
N LYS A 105 -25.59 1.53 -11.39
CA LYS A 105 -24.52 2.03 -12.24
C LYS A 105 -24.68 3.53 -12.49
N MET A 106 -23.64 4.30 -12.22
CA MET A 106 -23.61 5.74 -12.41
C MET A 106 -22.96 6.08 -13.74
N THR A 107 -23.61 6.94 -14.53
CA THR A 107 -23.15 7.36 -15.86
C THR A 107 -22.97 8.86 -16.01
N LYS A 108 -23.37 9.65 -15.00
CA LYS A 108 -23.30 11.12 -15.03
C LYS A 108 -22.35 11.63 -13.95
N ALA A 109 -21.22 12.19 -14.34
CA ALA A 109 -20.21 12.73 -13.44
C ALA A 109 -20.73 13.87 -12.54
N GLY A 110 -21.67 14.66 -13.04
CA GLY A 110 -22.31 15.76 -12.31
C GLY A 110 -23.50 15.35 -11.45
N ALA A 111 -23.81 14.05 -11.32
CA ALA A 111 -24.90 13.60 -10.46
C ALA A 111 -24.66 14.03 -9.01
N ALA A 112 -25.70 14.61 -8.36
CA ALA A 112 -25.63 14.97 -6.94
C ALA A 112 -25.86 13.74 -6.10
N VAL A 113 -24.87 13.35 -5.31
CA VAL A 113 -24.90 12.21 -4.39
C VAL A 113 -24.60 12.67 -2.97
N ALA A 114 -25.11 11.95 -1.96
CA ALA A 114 -24.77 12.22 -0.56
C ALA A 114 -23.27 11.93 -0.33
N VAL A 115 -22.62 12.75 0.50
CA VAL A 115 -21.18 12.61 0.77
C VAL A 115 -20.83 11.25 1.38
N ASP A 116 -21.77 10.67 2.14
CA ASP A 116 -21.70 9.36 2.79
C ASP A 116 -22.29 8.21 1.97
N ALA A 117 -22.71 8.48 0.73
CA ALA A 117 -23.35 7.48 -0.12
C ALA A 117 -22.48 6.22 -0.32
N ALA A 118 -23.11 5.06 -0.45
CA ALA A 118 -22.41 3.79 -0.71
C ALA A 118 -21.89 3.74 -2.16
N ILE A 119 -20.79 4.45 -2.43
CA ILE A 119 -20.15 4.49 -3.75
C ILE A 119 -19.09 3.41 -3.82
N SER A 120 -19.10 2.64 -4.92
CA SER A 120 -18.05 1.69 -5.27
C SER A 120 -17.54 1.90 -6.68
N VAL A 121 -16.25 1.70 -6.90
CA VAL A 121 -15.63 1.62 -8.21
C VAL A 121 -15.35 0.15 -8.49
N ARG A 122 -16.05 -0.44 -9.46
CA ARG A 122 -15.89 -1.86 -9.84
C ARG A 122 -14.90 -1.95 -11.01
N GLY A 123 -14.11 -3.04 -11.04
CA GLY A 123 -13.10 -3.23 -12.09
C GLY A 123 -11.86 -2.34 -11.90
N ARG A 124 -11.46 -2.05 -10.67
CA ARG A 124 -10.13 -1.51 -10.39
C ARG A 124 -9.09 -2.56 -10.76
N ASP A 125 -8.12 -2.12 -11.56
CA ASP A 125 -6.99 -2.96 -11.99
C ASP A 125 -6.05 -3.31 -10.82
N HIS A 126 -6.25 -2.70 -9.64
CA HIS A 126 -5.39 -2.83 -8.48
C HIS A 126 -6.15 -2.54 -7.17
N PRO A 127 -5.72 -3.12 -6.02
CA PRO A 127 -6.38 -2.94 -4.72
C PRO A 127 -6.06 -1.59 -4.03
N TRP A 128 -5.06 -0.85 -4.53
CA TRP A 128 -4.49 0.34 -3.89
C TRP A 128 -5.36 1.59 -4.07
N VAL A 129 -5.17 2.60 -3.21
CA VAL A 129 -5.87 3.90 -3.32
C VAL A 129 -5.57 4.63 -4.61
N SER A 130 -4.37 4.42 -5.18
CA SER A 130 -3.97 5.00 -6.47
C SER A 130 -3.06 4.05 -7.25
N ARG A 131 -2.85 4.35 -8.56
CA ARG A 131 -1.94 3.63 -9.44
C ARG A 131 -0.48 3.62 -8.93
N GLY A 132 -0.10 4.60 -8.11
CA GLY A 132 1.21 4.61 -7.45
C GLY A 132 1.50 3.31 -6.72
N GLY A 133 0.48 2.73 -6.06
CA GLY A 133 0.64 1.45 -5.35
C GLY A 133 1.08 0.28 -6.24
N ILE A 134 0.71 0.27 -7.53
CA ILE A 134 1.17 -0.76 -8.48
C ILE A 134 2.71 -0.72 -8.59
N LYS A 135 3.29 0.49 -8.60
CA LYS A 135 4.74 0.68 -8.73
C LYS A 135 5.49 0.11 -7.54
N LEU A 136 5.10 0.51 -6.32
CA LEU A 136 5.76 0.01 -5.11
C LEU A 136 5.54 -1.49 -4.92
N ALA A 137 4.32 -1.99 -5.11
CA ALA A 137 4.04 -3.43 -5.01
C ALA A 137 4.90 -4.24 -5.99
N HIS A 138 5.11 -3.73 -7.22
CA HIS A 138 6.03 -4.33 -8.19
C HIS A 138 7.47 -4.35 -7.68
N ALA A 139 7.97 -3.23 -7.13
CA ALA A 139 9.34 -3.17 -6.59
C ALA A 139 9.53 -4.14 -5.42
N LEU A 140 8.59 -4.19 -4.47
CA LEU A 140 8.65 -5.12 -3.34
C LEU A 140 8.74 -6.58 -3.82
N ALA A 141 7.89 -6.96 -4.78
CA ALA A 141 7.90 -8.31 -5.35
C ALA A 141 9.18 -8.60 -6.14
N HIS A 142 9.64 -7.64 -6.98
CA HIS A 142 10.81 -7.82 -7.84
C HIS A 142 12.11 -7.98 -7.05
N PHE A 143 12.30 -7.17 -6.00
CA PHE A 143 13.52 -7.17 -5.18
C PHE A 143 13.40 -8.09 -3.95
N GLY A 144 12.27 -8.77 -3.74
CA GLY A 144 12.04 -9.64 -2.56
C GLY A 144 12.04 -8.87 -1.25
N LEU A 145 11.49 -7.65 -1.21
CA LEU A 145 11.52 -6.75 -0.05
C LEU A 145 10.24 -6.88 0.77
N ASP A 146 10.38 -6.91 2.09
CA ASP A 146 9.26 -6.98 3.03
C ASP A 146 9.33 -5.82 4.04
N PRO A 147 8.37 -4.88 4.03
CA PRO A 147 8.31 -3.78 4.98
C PRO A 147 7.61 -4.14 6.29
N ALA A 148 7.32 -5.42 6.57
CA ALA A 148 6.67 -5.83 7.80
C ALA A 148 7.44 -5.35 9.04
N GLY A 149 6.73 -4.74 9.99
CA GLY A 149 7.32 -4.16 11.20
C GLY A 149 8.07 -2.84 11.00
N ALA A 150 8.19 -2.34 9.77
CA ALA A 150 8.93 -1.12 9.48
C ALA A 150 8.20 0.16 9.90
N VAL A 151 8.98 1.17 10.27
CA VAL A 151 8.57 2.58 10.25
C VAL A 151 9.10 3.19 8.96
N ALA A 152 8.24 3.79 8.15
CA ALA A 152 8.59 4.28 6.83
C ALA A 152 8.31 5.78 6.65
N MET A 153 9.10 6.44 5.80
CA MET A 153 8.81 7.75 5.22
C MET A 153 8.36 7.57 3.77
N ASP A 154 7.16 8.02 3.42
CA ASP A 154 6.63 8.06 2.05
C ASP A 154 6.77 9.49 1.51
N ILE A 155 7.76 9.71 0.67
CA ILE A 155 8.14 11.03 0.14
C ILE A 155 7.44 11.28 -1.19
N GLY A 156 6.57 12.30 -1.22
CA GLY A 156 5.66 12.53 -2.33
C GLY A 156 4.44 11.61 -2.24
N SER A 157 3.85 11.50 -1.05
CA SER A 157 2.78 10.55 -0.76
C SER A 157 1.53 10.76 -1.60
N SER A 158 1.22 11.99 -2.02
CA SER A 158 0.05 12.35 -2.83
C SER A 158 -1.23 11.67 -2.31
N THR A 159 -1.93 10.88 -3.13
CA THR A 159 -3.13 10.11 -2.73
C THR A 159 -2.82 8.98 -1.73
N GLY A 160 -1.55 8.61 -1.54
CA GLY A 160 -1.12 7.58 -0.59
C GLY A 160 -0.97 6.18 -1.18
N GLY A 161 -0.70 6.07 -2.49
CA GLY A 161 -0.53 4.77 -3.12
C GLY A 161 0.59 3.94 -2.50
N PHE A 162 1.74 4.56 -2.21
CA PHE A 162 2.87 3.89 -1.55
C PHE A 162 2.57 3.62 -0.08
N THR A 163 2.00 4.58 0.64
CA THR A 163 1.54 4.42 2.03
C THR A 163 0.60 3.22 2.16
N ASP A 164 -0.38 3.07 1.26
CA ASP A 164 -1.35 1.97 1.26
C ASP A 164 -0.68 0.59 1.08
N VAL A 165 0.31 0.50 0.19
CA VAL A 165 1.11 -0.71 -0.01
C VAL A 165 1.91 -1.04 1.26
N LEU A 166 2.63 -0.09 1.82
CA LEU A 166 3.44 -0.28 3.03
C LEU A 166 2.59 -0.81 4.19
N LEU A 167 1.44 -0.18 4.46
CA LEU A 167 0.53 -0.58 5.55
C LEU A 167 -0.08 -1.97 5.31
N THR A 168 -0.40 -2.30 4.05
CA THR A 168 -0.94 -3.61 3.67
C THR A 168 0.09 -4.71 3.83
N HIS A 169 1.38 -4.40 3.60
CA HIS A 169 2.51 -5.32 3.82
C HIS A 169 3.06 -5.25 5.25
N GLY A 170 2.32 -4.70 6.20
CA GLY A 170 2.63 -4.82 7.62
C GLY A 170 3.56 -3.74 8.18
N ALA A 171 3.81 -2.64 7.49
CA ALA A 171 4.48 -1.49 8.10
C ALA A 171 3.68 -1.02 9.33
N VAL A 172 4.38 -0.76 10.42
CA VAL A 172 3.76 -0.38 11.70
C VAL A 172 3.49 1.11 11.78
N HIS A 173 4.21 1.91 10.99
CA HIS A 173 3.97 3.34 10.88
C HIS A 173 4.48 3.92 9.57
N VAL A 174 3.77 4.92 9.03
CA VAL A 174 4.17 5.66 7.83
C VAL A 174 4.02 7.16 8.05
N PHE A 175 5.09 7.90 7.84
CA PHE A 175 5.08 9.35 7.69
C PHE A 175 4.79 9.69 6.24
N ALA A 176 3.57 10.11 5.94
CA ALA A 176 3.14 10.50 4.59
C ALA A 176 3.47 11.97 4.34
N VAL A 177 4.56 12.21 3.62
CA VAL A 177 5.13 13.55 3.37
C VAL A 177 4.76 14.04 1.98
N ASP A 178 4.10 15.19 1.89
CA ASP A 178 3.78 15.83 0.62
C ASP A 178 3.77 17.36 0.73
N SER A 179 4.21 18.05 -0.31
CA SER A 179 4.12 19.51 -0.41
C SER A 179 2.73 20.02 -0.78
N GLY A 180 1.86 19.15 -1.27
CA GLY A 180 0.46 19.41 -1.61
C GLY A 180 -0.44 19.45 -0.38
N THR A 181 -1.73 19.68 -0.64
CA THR A 181 -2.75 19.85 0.41
C THR A 181 -3.93 18.95 0.12
N ASN A 182 -4.47 18.29 1.13
CA ASN A 182 -5.69 17.45 1.06
C ASN A 182 -5.66 16.39 -0.05
N GLN A 183 -4.49 15.82 -0.32
CA GLN A 183 -4.32 14.80 -1.35
C GLN A 183 -4.49 13.37 -0.82
N LEU A 184 -4.05 13.14 0.43
CA LEU A 184 -4.04 11.81 1.01
C LEU A 184 -5.45 11.24 1.14
N ALA A 185 -5.66 10.02 0.69
CA ALA A 185 -6.95 9.33 0.73
C ALA A 185 -7.50 9.25 2.16
N TRP A 186 -8.82 9.48 2.32
CA TRP A 186 -9.49 9.54 3.62
C TRP A 186 -9.23 8.33 4.53
N LYS A 187 -9.20 7.11 3.95
CA LYS A 187 -8.91 5.89 4.72
C LYS A 187 -7.52 5.90 5.35
N LEU A 188 -6.53 6.49 4.66
CA LEU A 188 -5.15 6.58 5.15
C LEU A 188 -4.98 7.73 6.14
N ARG A 189 -5.66 8.84 5.90
CA ARG A 189 -5.67 10.02 6.79
C ARG A 189 -6.20 9.67 8.19
N ASN A 190 -7.12 8.70 8.28
CA ASN A 190 -7.70 8.25 9.54
C ASN A 190 -7.08 6.96 10.09
N ASP A 191 -6.06 6.41 9.45
CA ASP A 191 -5.34 5.24 9.96
C ASP A 191 -4.38 5.68 11.08
N PRO A 192 -4.50 5.14 12.30
CA PRO A 192 -3.63 5.55 13.43
C PRO A 192 -2.15 5.26 13.20
N ARG A 193 -1.81 4.46 12.19
CA ARG A 193 -0.43 4.17 11.77
C ARG A 193 0.13 5.21 10.82
N VAL A 194 -0.62 6.26 10.44
CA VAL A 194 -0.19 7.27 9.49
C VAL A 194 -0.05 8.63 10.16
N THR A 195 1.13 9.22 10.08
CA THR A 195 1.34 10.64 10.37
C THR A 195 1.30 11.42 9.07
N VAL A 196 0.31 12.31 8.94
CA VAL A 196 0.10 13.12 7.74
C VAL A 196 0.93 14.40 7.82
N LEU A 197 1.90 14.54 6.91
CA LEU A 197 2.78 15.69 6.80
C LEU A 197 2.58 16.36 5.43
N GLU A 198 1.36 16.84 5.20
CA GLU A 198 1.02 17.68 4.03
C GLU A 198 1.52 19.10 4.20
N GLN A 199 1.58 19.88 3.11
CA GLN A 199 2.19 21.22 3.04
C GLN A 199 3.64 21.24 3.54
N THR A 200 4.31 20.08 3.49
CA THR A 200 5.63 19.88 4.05
C THR A 200 6.59 19.42 2.95
N SER A 201 7.56 20.25 2.62
CA SER A 201 8.62 19.85 1.70
C SER A 201 9.55 18.85 2.38
N ALA A 202 9.85 17.74 1.69
CA ALA A 202 10.81 16.75 2.19
C ALA A 202 12.19 17.36 2.53
N ARG A 203 12.54 18.48 1.90
CA ARG A 203 13.83 19.18 2.08
C ARG A 203 13.95 19.96 3.39
N ILE A 204 12.85 20.16 4.11
CA ILE A 204 12.83 20.88 5.40
C ILE A 204 12.41 19.99 6.57
N LEU A 205 12.36 18.68 6.35
CA LEU A 205 12.08 17.73 7.41
C LEU A 205 13.14 17.83 8.52
N THR A 206 12.69 17.54 9.73
CA THR A 206 13.53 17.53 10.94
C THR A 206 13.10 16.34 11.81
N GLU A 207 13.86 16.02 12.83
CA GLU A 207 13.52 15.02 13.85
C GLU A 207 12.18 15.31 14.57
N ARG A 208 11.72 16.57 14.55
CA ARG A 208 10.40 16.92 15.11
C ARG A 208 9.23 16.43 14.23
N HIS A 209 9.47 16.28 12.93
CA HIS A 209 8.49 15.74 11.98
C HIS A 209 8.53 14.21 11.99
N ILE A 210 9.73 13.65 12.15
CA ILE A 210 9.99 12.20 12.16
C ILE A 210 10.36 11.82 13.58
N ASP A 211 9.34 11.64 14.43
CA ASP A 211 9.47 11.50 15.88
C ASP A 211 9.88 10.10 16.36
N ARG A 212 10.16 9.20 15.44
CA ARG A 212 10.58 7.81 15.72
C ARG A 212 11.53 7.28 14.64
N PRO A 213 12.37 6.28 14.98
CA PRO A 213 13.33 5.72 14.04
C PRO A 213 12.65 5.18 12.77
N ALA A 214 12.90 5.81 11.63
CA ALA A 214 12.41 5.36 10.33
C ALA A 214 13.51 4.55 9.63
N THR A 215 13.21 3.29 9.32
CA THR A 215 14.15 2.35 8.68
C THR A 215 13.86 2.13 7.20
N TRP A 216 12.76 2.71 6.70
CA TRP A 216 12.38 2.65 5.30
C TRP A 216 12.12 4.05 4.76
N VAL A 217 12.60 4.30 3.54
CA VAL A 217 12.29 5.50 2.77
C VAL A 217 11.76 5.05 1.42
N VAL A 218 10.55 5.49 1.07
CA VAL A 218 10.00 5.31 -0.28
C VAL A 218 9.76 6.67 -0.92
N CYS A 219 9.90 6.77 -2.25
CA CYS A 219 9.78 8.06 -2.93
C CYS A 219 9.11 7.93 -4.31
N ASP A 220 8.00 8.67 -4.50
CA ASP A 220 7.34 8.91 -5.80
C ASP A 220 7.16 10.42 -6.05
N ALA A 221 8.12 11.25 -5.62
CA ALA A 221 8.05 12.70 -5.77
C ALA A 221 8.12 13.13 -7.25
N SER A 222 7.46 14.23 -7.60
CA SER A 222 7.44 14.81 -8.94
C SER A 222 7.98 16.23 -8.94
N PHE A 223 8.40 16.71 -10.12
CA PHE A 223 8.90 18.08 -10.35
C PHE A 223 10.22 18.43 -9.64
N ILE A 224 10.95 17.43 -9.16
CA ILE A 224 12.24 17.59 -8.48
C ILE A 224 13.11 16.36 -8.75
N GLY A 225 14.43 16.56 -8.92
CA GLY A 225 15.37 15.45 -9.05
C GLY A 225 15.50 14.64 -7.76
N LEU A 226 15.71 13.32 -7.92
CA LEU A 226 15.72 12.34 -6.85
C LEU A 226 16.73 12.67 -5.75
N ARG A 227 17.96 13.00 -6.12
CA ARG A 227 19.01 13.40 -5.16
C ARG A 227 18.57 14.55 -4.27
N LYS A 228 17.96 15.59 -4.87
CA LYS A 228 17.56 16.80 -4.14
C LYS A 228 16.42 16.58 -3.15
N VAL A 229 15.50 15.67 -3.48
CA VAL A 229 14.34 15.39 -2.62
C VAL A 229 14.67 14.43 -1.51
N LEU A 230 15.65 13.53 -1.71
CA LEU A 230 15.99 12.47 -0.76
C LEU A 230 17.12 12.85 0.21
N GLU A 231 17.91 13.90 -0.04
CA GLU A 231 19.04 14.30 0.81
C GLU A 231 18.67 14.37 2.29
N VAL A 232 17.63 15.10 2.65
CA VAL A 232 17.19 15.25 4.05
C VAL A 232 16.49 14.00 4.59
N PRO A 233 15.53 13.36 3.89
CA PRO A 233 14.93 12.11 4.36
C PRO A 233 15.94 10.99 4.65
N LEU A 234 16.95 10.82 3.78
CA LEU A 234 17.98 9.79 3.97
C LEU A 234 18.93 10.11 5.13
N ALA A 235 19.15 11.39 5.43
CA ALA A 235 19.91 11.81 6.60
C ALA A 235 19.15 11.59 7.91
N LEU A 236 17.82 11.69 7.91
CA LEU A 236 16.96 11.44 9.07
C LEU A 236 16.67 9.96 9.31
N ALA A 237 16.86 9.11 8.31
CA ALA A 237 16.59 7.70 8.42
C ALA A 237 17.62 6.99 9.32
N THR A 238 17.14 6.01 10.09
CA THR A 238 17.94 5.23 11.05
C THR A 238 18.47 3.98 10.39
N ARG A 239 19.75 3.69 10.58
CA ARG A 239 20.39 2.49 10.01
C ARG A 239 20.04 1.22 10.79
N PRO A 240 19.88 0.06 10.13
CA PRO A 240 19.91 -0.11 8.68
C PRO A 240 18.70 0.55 7.99
N THR A 241 18.93 1.14 6.81
CA THR A 241 17.88 1.83 6.06
C THR A 241 17.64 1.17 4.72
N ARG A 242 16.38 0.90 4.36
CA ARG A 242 15.92 0.51 3.02
C ARG A 242 15.41 1.73 2.25
N LEU A 243 15.77 1.80 0.98
CA LEU A 243 15.26 2.79 0.03
C LEU A 243 14.57 2.08 -1.13
N VAL A 244 13.36 2.53 -1.50
CA VAL A 244 12.74 2.23 -2.79
C VAL A 244 12.24 3.54 -3.39
N ALA A 245 12.79 3.94 -4.53
CA ALA A 245 12.47 5.24 -5.12
C ALA A 245 12.25 5.16 -6.62
N LEU A 246 11.42 6.08 -7.14
CA LEU A 246 11.21 6.26 -8.57
C LEU A 246 12.25 7.23 -9.14
N ILE A 247 12.94 6.78 -10.18
CA ILE A 247 13.74 7.61 -11.07
C ILE A 247 12.80 8.03 -12.20
N LYS A 248 12.60 9.34 -12.35
CA LYS A 248 11.71 9.93 -13.36
C LYS A 248 12.56 10.73 -14.35
N PRO A 249 12.88 10.19 -15.53
CA PRO A 249 13.80 10.82 -16.48
C PRO A 249 13.47 12.28 -16.76
N GLN A 250 12.20 12.64 -16.85
CA GLN A 250 11.74 14.00 -17.12
C GLN A 250 12.10 15.02 -16.03
N PHE A 251 12.49 14.57 -14.83
CA PHE A 251 12.93 15.45 -13.73
C PHE A 251 14.43 15.34 -13.44
N GLU A 252 15.12 14.43 -14.12
CA GLU A 252 16.57 14.19 -13.98
C GLU A 252 17.38 14.79 -15.12
N VAL A 253 16.85 14.76 -16.36
CA VAL A 253 17.54 15.32 -17.54
C VAL A 253 17.48 16.85 -17.58
N GLY A 254 18.38 17.47 -18.36
CA GLY A 254 18.38 18.90 -18.62
C GLY A 254 17.10 19.35 -19.35
N ARG A 255 16.71 20.61 -19.17
CA ARG A 255 15.50 21.18 -19.81
C ARG A 255 15.46 21.01 -21.33
N GLY A 256 16.64 21.05 -22.01
CA GLY A 256 16.76 20.86 -23.46
C GLY A 256 16.63 19.41 -23.93
N GLU A 257 16.67 18.44 -23.01
CA GLU A 257 16.60 17.01 -23.31
C GLU A 257 15.18 16.44 -23.10
N VAL A 258 14.29 17.24 -22.52
CA VAL A 258 12.87 16.88 -22.36
C VAL A 258 12.15 17.13 -23.70
N GLY A 259 11.58 16.07 -24.28
CA GLY A 259 10.91 16.13 -25.56
C GLY A 259 9.54 16.83 -25.51
N LYS A 260 8.88 16.90 -26.67
CA LYS A 260 7.54 17.49 -26.81
C LYS A 260 6.56 16.79 -25.86
N GLY A 261 5.79 17.59 -25.14
CA GLY A 261 4.79 17.12 -24.17
C GLY A 261 5.38 16.67 -22.84
N GLY A 262 6.64 17.04 -22.54
CA GLY A 262 7.26 16.67 -21.26
C GLY A 262 7.75 15.22 -21.18
N VAL A 263 7.91 14.54 -22.35
CA VAL A 263 8.25 13.11 -22.39
C VAL A 263 9.67 12.90 -22.88
N VAL A 264 10.47 12.18 -22.11
CA VAL A 264 11.80 11.68 -22.46
C VAL A 264 11.62 10.31 -23.11
N ARG A 265 12.01 10.18 -24.39
CA ARG A 265 11.84 8.94 -25.17
C ARG A 265 13.14 8.25 -25.53
N ASP A 266 14.27 8.96 -25.38
CA ASP A 266 15.58 8.44 -25.75
C ASP A 266 16.06 7.41 -24.72
N PRO A 267 16.27 6.13 -25.10
CA PRO A 267 16.78 5.11 -24.21
C PRO A 267 18.17 5.42 -23.63
N ALA A 268 19.00 6.19 -24.35
CA ALA A 268 20.30 6.59 -23.85
C ALA A 268 20.17 7.55 -22.66
N LEU A 269 19.19 8.44 -22.69
CA LEU A 269 18.86 9.32 -21.55
C LEU A 269 18.29 8.52 -20.37
N HIS A 270 17.43 7.53 -20.63
CA HIS A 270 16.94 6.63 -19.59
C HIS A 270 18.07 5.91 -18.87
N LYS A 271 18.99 5.31 -19.67
CA LYS A 271 20.16 4.64 -19.11
C LYS A 271 21.02 5.59 -18.28
N ARG A 272 21.33 6.77 -18.82
CA ARG A 272 22.15 7.77 -18.13
C ARG A 272 21.58 8.14 -16.76
N VAL A 273 20.29 8.49 -16.66
CA VAL A 273 19.70 8.91 -15.39
C VAL A 273 19.63 7.76 -14.39
N CYS A 274 19.48 6.52 -14.85
CA CYS A 274 19.57 5.32 -14.01
C CYS A 274 20.98 5.10 -13.48
N ASP A 275 21.99 5.25 -14.33
CA ASP A 275 23.42 5.14 -13.94
C ASP A 275 23.79 6.26 -12.96
N ASP A 276 23.35 7.49 -13.20
CA ASP A 276 23.60 8.65 -12.32
C ASP A 276 23.00 8.43 -10.93
N ALA A 277 21.75 7.92 -10.85
CA ALA A 277 21.09 7.60 -9.58
C ALA A 277 21.83 6.48 -8.83
N ARG A 278 22.26 5.43 -9.53
CA ARG A 278 23.04 4.33 -8.96
C ARG A 278 24.37 4.83 -8.41
N ASN A 279 25.12 5.59 -9.21
CA ASN A 279 26.43 6.10 -8.83
C ASN A 279 26.31 7.03 -7.61
N TRP A 280 25.35 7.95 -7.62
CA TRP A 280 25.09 8.82 -6.47
C TRP A 280 24.87 8.02 -5.19
N LEU A 281 23.98 7.01 -5.19
CA LEU A 281 23.71 6.20 -4.00
C LEU A 281 24.95 5.41 -3.57
N THR A 282 25.70 4.86 -4.51
CA THR A 282 26.94 4.12 -4.22
C THR A 282 27.99 5.04 -3.57
N ASP A 283 28.16 6.25 -4.09
CA ASP A 283 29.09 7.26 -3.55
C ASP A 283 28.68 7.69 -2.13
N GLU A 284 27.38 7.68 -1.80
CA GLU A 284 26.84 7.97 -0.47
C GLU A 284 26.86 6.72 0.45
N GLY A 285 27.50 5.63 0.03
CA GLY A 285 27.68 4.41 0.83
C GLY A 285 26.46 3.48 0.87
N TRP A 286 25.59 3.54 -0.14
CA TRP A 286 24.48 2.61 -0.30
C TRP A 286 24.89 1.42 -1.15
N HIS A 287 24.43 0.24 -0.77
CA HIS A 287 24.41 -0.92 -1.66
C HIS A 287 23.13 -0.88 -2.51
N VAL A 288 23.26 -0.80 -3.82
CA VAL A 288 22.14 -0.77 -4.76
C VAL A 288 21.78 -2.20 -5.17
N ASP A 289 20.61 -2.70 -4.73
CA ASP A 289 20.13 -4.03 -5.08
C ASP A 289 19.83 -4.15 -6.58
N GLY A 290 19.31 -3.08 -7.21
CA GLY A 290 19.03 -3.04 -8.62
C GLY A 290 18.15 -1.87 -9.05
N ILE A 291 17.91 -1.82 -10.37
CA ILE A 291 16.97 -0.90 -11.01
C ILE A 291 16.08 -1.72 -11.94
N VAL A 292 14.77 -1.49 -11.89
CA VAL A 292 13.78 -2.13 -12.77
C VAL A 292 12.85 -1.09 -13.36
N GLU A 293 12.36 -1.30 -14.58
CA GLU A 293 11.36 -0.45 -15.19
C GLU A 293 10.03 -0.55 -14.42
N SER A 294 9.36 0.57 -14.24
CA SER A 294 8.04 0.61 -13.63
C SER A 294 7.01 -0.12 -14.50
N PRO A 295 6.11 -0.93 -13.91
CA PRO A 295 5.10 -1.66 -14.67
C PRO A 295 4.05 -0.76 -15.34
N ILE A 296 4.06 0.52 -14.99
CA ILE A 296 3.18 1.53 -15.58
C ILE A 296 3.95 2.83 -15.84
N THR A 297 3.57 3.52 -16.91
CA THR A 297 4.11 4.84 -17.23
C THR A 297 3.53 5.94 -16.34
N GLY A 298 4.25 7.07 -16.25
CA GLY A 298 3.76 8.31 -15.67
C GLY A 298 2.54 8.88 -16.40
N PRO A 299 1.89 9.93 -15.83
CA PRO A 299 0.65 10.51 -16.38
C PRO A 299 0.77 10.97 -17.82
N GLU A 300 1.92 11.51 -18.23
CA GLU A 300 2.20 12.01 -19.59
C GLU A 300 2.76 10.91 -20.51
N GLY A 301 2.92 9.66 -20.01
CA GLY A 301 3.45 8.53 -20.76
C GLY A 301 4.98 8.37 -20.65
N ASN A 302 5.63 9.03 -19.71
CA ASN A 302 7.04 8.81 -19.42
C ASN A 302 7.28 7.40 -18.88
N VAL A 303 8.32 6.73 -19.38
CA VAL A 303 8.88 5.54 -18.74
C VAL A 303 9.57 5.99 -17.45
N GLU A 304 9.32 5.27 -16.37
CA GLU A 304 9.88 5.53 -15.06
C GLU A 304 10.59 4.26 -14.57
N PHE A 305 11.54 4.40 -13.64
CA PHE A 305 12.31 3.27 -13.13
C PHE A 305 12.26 3.24 -11.60
N LEU A 306 12.31 2.05 -11.03
CA LEU A 306 12.36 1.81 -9.60
C LEU A 306 13.76 1.38 -9.21
N ILE A 307 14.39 2.09 -8.29
CA ILE A 307 15.67 1.73 -7.69
C ILE A 307 15.45 1.24 -6.27
N ALA A 308 16.10 0.15 -5.89
CA ALA A 308 16.13 -0.36 -4.53
C ALA A 308 17.56 -0.36 -4.01
N ALA A 309 17.74 0.05 -2.75
CA ALA A 309 19.05 0.10 -2.10
C ALA A 309 18.95 -0.09 -0.59
N VAL A 310 20.07 -0.47 0.02
CA VAL A 310 20.23 -0.58 1.48
C VAL A 310 21.49 0.13 1.94
N ARG A 311 21.43 0.72 3.13
CA ARG A 311 22.60 1.27 3.83
C ARG A 311 22.61 0.73 5.25
N GLU A 312 23.65 -0.07 5.55
CA GLU A 312 23.92 -0.64 6.87
C GLU A 312 24.39 0.41 7.90
#